data_c8b3eaf5472cb343072de57867a14eef
#
_entry.id   c8b3eaf5472cb343072de57867a14eef
#
_cell.length_a   1.000
_cell.length_b   1.000
_cell.length_c   1.000
_cell.angle_alpha   90.00
_cell.angle_beta   90.00
_cell.angle_gamma   90.00
#
_symmetry.space_group_name_H-M   'P 1'
#
loop_
_entity.id
_entity.type
_entity.pdbx_description
1 polymer ?
#
loop_
_entity_poly.entity_id
_entity_poly.type
_entity_poly.pdbx_seq_one_letter_code
_entity_poly.pdbx_strand_id
1 'polypeptide(L)'
;MTNAFVTLVTNADYAMGATALARSIRRTGTEADIVVLHTGGVERPALTPLEALGCRLVEVEHLPLSEAFNERHARKNLHGAAPFTKGRKPDFHTPLDNFCKLRLWQLTEYETCVFIDADALVLKPLDKLFSYPEFSAAPNVYENLSDFHRLNSGVFVAKPSAETFDRMLAALDQPDAFWRRTDQTFLETFFPDWHGLPVFMNMLQYVWFNMPDLWNWESIGVLHYQYEKPWEKDHPKADRLRPLIDLWQAFYEDREIPALSSLPKPGETP
;
A
#
# COMPACT_ATOMS: atom_id res chain seq x y z
N MET A 1 -13.80 -18.63 -10.02
CA MET A 1 -12.76 -17.61 -10.31
C MET A 1 -12.16 -17.26 -8.99
N THR A 2 -10.86 -17.42 -8.84
CA THR A 2 -10.16 -17.14 -7.58
C THR A 2 -9.60 -15.73 -7.61
N ASN A 3 -9.94 -14.93 -6.60
CA ASN A 3 -9.47 -13.55 -6.44
C ASN A 3 -8.66 -13.44 -5.15
N ALA A 4 -7.75 -12.50 -5.10
CA ALA A 4 -6.96 -12.25 -3.90
C ALA A 4 -6.77 -10.76 -3.61
N PHE A 5 -6.77 -10.42 -2.32
CA PHE A 5 -6.12 -9.23 -1.81
C PHE A 5 -4.64 -9.53 -1.61
N VAL A 6 -3.77 -8.65 -2.08
CA VAL A 6 -2.32 -8.85 -2.03
C VAL A 6 -1.67 -7.69 -1.30
N THR A 7 -0.71 -7.97 -0.44
CA THR A 7 0.11 -6.95 0.21
C THR A 7 1.58 -7.35 0.20
N LEU A 8 2.47 -6.40 0.50
CA LEU A 8 3.91 -6.62 0.55
C LEU A 8 4.47 -6.24 1.92
N VAL A 9 5.28 -7.14 2.48
CA VAL A 9 5.98 -6.96 3.75
C VAL A 9 7.48 -7.10 3.53
N THR A 10 8.25 -6.08 3.93
CA THR A 10 9.70 -6.03 3.71
C THR A 10 10.51 -6.04 5.01
N ASN A 11 9.84 -5.90 6.15
CA ASN A 11 10.44 -5.94 7.50
C ASN A 11 9.37 -6.18 8.58
N ALA A 12 9.80 -6.34 9.83
CA ALA A 12 8.92 -6.66 10.95
C ALA A 12 7.85 -5.58 11.24
N ASP A 13 8.18 -4.29 11.07
CA ASP A 13 7.24 -3.20 11.32
C ASP A 13 6.10 -3.22 10.30
N TYR A 14 6.40 -3.46 9.03
CA TYR A 14 5.38 -3.64 8.00
C TYR A 14 4.60 -4.94 8.18
N ALA A 15 5.14 -5.96 8.85
CA ALA A 15 4.37 -7.14 9.23
C ALA A 15 3.29 -6.82 10.27
N MET A 16 3.55 -5.89 11.20
CA MET A 16 2.50 -5.35 12.08
C MET A 16 1.40 -4.64 11.29
N GLY A 17 1.81 -3.80 10.33
CA GLY A 17 0.88 -3.14 9.41
C GLY A 17 0.01 -4.13 8.65
N ALA A 18 0.62 -5.12 8.01
CA ALA A 18 -0.08 -6.18 7.28
C ALA A 18 -1.03 -7.00 8.18
N THR A 19 -0.69 -7.17 9.46
CA THR A 19 -1.57 -7.85 10.43
C THR A 19 -2.85 -7.05 10.68
N ALA A 20 -2.74 -5.74 10.89
CA ALA A 20 -3.90 -4.86 11.03
C ALA A 20 -4.73 -4.83 9.73
N LEU A 21 -4.06 -4.74 8.58
CA LEU A 21 -4.69 -4.81 7.26
C LEU A 21 -5.45 -6.12 7.06
N ALA A 22 -4.83 -7.27 7.32
CA ALA A 22 -5.46 -8.58 7.14
C ALA A 22 -6.70 -8.73 8.03
N ARG A 23 -6.64 -8.30 9.30
CA ARG A 23 -7.81 -8.26 10.19
C ARG A 23 -8.91 -7.38 9.65
N SER A 24 -8.56 -6.18 9.15
CA SER A 24 -9.55 -5.27 8.57
C SER A 24 -10.24 -5.87 7.35
N ILE A 25 -9.50 -6.54 6.46
CA ILE A 25 -10.05 -7.26 5.32
C ILE A 25 -10.98 -8.38 5.79
N ARG A 26 -10.56 -9.25 6.71
CA ARG A 26 -11.37 -10.37 7.22
C ARG A 26 -12.67 -9.89 7.86
N ARG A 27 -12.66 -8.76 8.57
CA ARG A 27 -13.88 -8.17 9.17
C ARG A 27 -14.92 -7.70 8.16
N THR A 28 -14.55 -7.53 6.88
CA THR A 28 -15.52 -7.21 5.82
C THR A 28 -16.37 -8.42 5.41
N GLY A 29 -16.00 -9.62 5.83
CA GLY A 29 -16.68 -10.87 5.47
C GLY A 29 -16.31 -11.40 4.09
N THR A 30 -15.25 -10.90 3.47
CA THR A 30 -14.76 -11.41 2.18
C THR A 30 -14.28 -12.86 2.29
N GLU A 31 -14.57 -13.65 1.25
CA GLU A 31 -14.05 -15.02 1.08
C GLU A 31 -12.80 -15.07 0.20
N ALA A 32 -12.38 -13.93 -0.36
CA ALA A 32 -11.17 -13.86 -1.17
C ALA A 32 -9.92 -14.21 -0.35
N ASP A 33 -8.94 -14.78 -1.02
CA ASP A 33 -7.64 -15.04 -0.42
C ASP A 33 -6.95 -13.74 -0.01
N ILE A 34 -6.14 -13.79 1.05
CA ILE A 34 -5.20 -12.72 1.40
C ILE A 34 -3.80 -13.29 1.19
N VAL A 35 -3.07 -12.74 0.23
CA VAL A 35 -1.70 -13.12 -0.10
C VAL A 35 -0.75 -12.07 0.44
N VAL A 36 0.21 -12.49 1.23
CA VAL A 36 1.27 -11.63 1.76
C VAL A 36 2.58 -11.98 1.06
N LEU A 37 3.00 -11.14 0.14
CA LEU A 37 4.36 -11.19 -0.41
C LEU A 37 5.32 -10.71 0.68
N HIS A 38 6.40 -11.42 0.94
CA HIS A 38 7.40 -10.98 1.90
C HIS A 38 8.83 -11.24 1.41
N THR A 39 9.73 -10.32 1.73
CA THR A 39 11.15 -10.51 1.43
C THR A 39 11.81 -11.41 2.46
N GLY A 40 12.91 -12.06 2.09
CA GLY A 40 13.64 -13.00 2.97
C GLY A 40 14.23 -12.37 4.24
N GLY A 41 14.24 -11.02 4.35
CA GLY A 41 14.67 -10.32 5.56
C GLY A 41 13.59 -10.24 6.67
N VAL A 42 12.38 -10.75 6.43
CA VAL A 42 11.30 -10.75 7.42
C VAL A 42 11.37 -12.03 8.25
N GLU A 43 11.67 -11.89 9.52
CA GLU A 43 11.80 -13.04 10.42
C GLU A 43 10.45 -13.75 10.64
N ARG A 44 10.49 -15.07 10.75
CA ARG A 44 9.32 -15.94 10.95
C ARG A 44 8.37 -15.50 12.07
N PRO A 45 8.83 -15.08 13.26
CA PRO A 45 7.94 -14.61 14.32
C PRO A 45 7.04 -13.43 13.93
N ALA A 46 7.52 -12.54 13.03
CA ALA A 46 6.73 -11.42 12.55
C ALA A 46 5.62 -11.83 11.58
N LEU A 47 5.76 -12.97 10.90
CA LEU A 47 4.78 -13.51 9.96
C LEU A 47 3.73 -14.42 10.62
N THR A 48 3.99 -14.95 11.81
CA THR A 48 3.09 -15.87 12.53
C THR A 48 1.66 -15.32 12.71
N PRO A 49 1.45 -14.03 13.08
CA PRO A 49 0.09 -13.50 13.17
C PRO A 49 -0.68 -13.52 11.85
N LEU A 50 0.00 -13.34 10.73
CA LEU A 50 -0.59 -13.38 9.40
C LEU A 50 -1.02 -14.81 9.02
N GLU A 51 -0.21 -15.81 9.35
CA GLU A 51 -0.59 -17.21 9.17
C GLU A 51 -1.81 -17.58 10.01
N ALA A 52 -1.86 -17.12 11.26
CA ALA A 52 -3.00 -17.35 12.14
C ALA A 52 -4.31 -16.73 11.62
N LEU A 53 -4.22 -15.67 10.82
CA LEU A 53 -5.35 -15.04 10.12
C LEU A 53 -5.72 -15.74 8.80
N GLY A 54 -5.06 -16.86 8.47
CA GLY A 54 -5.30 -17.60 7.23
C GLY A 54 -4.77 -16.89 5.98
N CYS A 55 -3.74 -16.04 6.13
CA CYS A 55 -3.06 -15.45 4.99
C CYS A 55 -2.12 -16.47 4.34
N ARG A 56 -2.07 -16.45 3.02
CA ARG A 56 -1.06 -17.19 2.25
C ARG A 56 0.21 -16.36 2.21
N LEU A 57 1.30 -16.88 2.76
CA LEU A 57 2.61 -16.26 2.73
C LEU A 57 3.38 -16.71 1.48
N VAL A 58 3.94 -15.75 0.76
CA VAL A 58 4.76 -16.01 -0.44
C VAL A 58 6.08 -15.25 -0.30
N GLU A 59 7.15 -15.98 -0.10
CA GLU A 59 8.49 -15.37 -0.08
C GLU A 59 8.88 -14.93 -1.49
N VAL A 60 9.37 -13.71 -1.60
CA VAL A 60 9.80 -13.12 -2.86
C VAL A 60 11.20 -12.51 -2.74
N GLU A 61 11.96 -12.67 -3.80
CA GLU A 61 13.27 -12.02 -3.94
C GLU A 61 13.14 -10.68 -4.66
N HIS A 62 14.15 -9.82 -4.55
CA HIS A 62 14.26 -8.63 -5.39
C HIS A 62 14.13 -9.02 -6.87
N LEU A 63 13.68 -8.07 -7.69
CA LEU A 63 13.56 -8.31 -9.12
C LEU A 63 14.96 -8.56 -9.72
N PRO A 64 15.09 -9.50 -10.69
CA PRO A 64 16.37 -9.84 -11.32
C PRO A 64 16.77 -8.79 -12.37
N LEU A 65 17.03 -7.56 -11.91
CA LEU A 65 17.39 -6.41 -12.74
C LEU A 65 18.89 -6.22 -12.80
N SER A 66 19.38 -5.44 -13.77
CA SER A 66 20.81 -5.20 -13.94
C SER A 66 21.46 -4.51 -12.72
N GLU A 67 22.76 -4.65 -12.59
CA GLU A 67 23.54 -3.94 -11.58
C GLU A 67 23.39 -2.42 -11.75
N ALA A 68 23.35 -1.92 -12.99
CA ALA A 68 23.13 -0.51 -13.30
C ALA A 68 21.77 0.00 -12.80
N PHE A 69 20.69 -0.80 -12.91
CA PHE A 69 19.40 -0.48 -12.31
C PHE A 69 19.51 -0.41 -10.79
N ASN A 70 20.07 -1.45 -10.16
CA ASN A 70 20.19 -1.53 -8.71
C ASN A 70 21.04 -0.39 -8.15
N GLU A 71 22.11 0.02 -8.82
CA GLU A 71 22.93 1.14 -8.42
C GLU A 71 22.16 2.48 -8.54
N ARG A 72 21.43 2.72 -9.64
CA ARG A 72 20.62 3.93 -9.81
C ARG A 72 19.56 4.08 -8.72
N HIS A 73 18.96 2.97 -8.30
CA HIS A 73 17.89 2.95 -7.29
C HIS A 73 18.40 2.67 -5.88
N ALA A 74 19.69 2.52 -5.68
CA ALA A 74 20.25 2.39 -4.34
C ALA A 74 19.89 3.62 -3.49
N ARG A 75 19.57 3.37 -2.21
CA ARG A 75 19.13 4.40 -1.26
C ARG A 75 20.01 5.65 -1.25
N LYS A 76 21.34 5.46 -1.25
CA LYS A 76 22.33 6.57 -1.28
C LYS A 76 22.13 7.54 -2.46
N ASN A 77 21.64 7.05 -3.59
CA ASN A 77 21.47 7.83 -4.81
C ASN A 77 20.10 8.53 -4.88
N LEU A 78 19.05 7.90 -4.36
CA LEU A 78 17.69 8.44 -4.42
C LEU A 78 17.37 9.40 -3.27
N HIS A 79 17.88 9.15 -2.08
CA HIS A 79 17.56 9.95 -0.89
C HIS A 79 18.48 11.15 -0.68
N GLY A 80 19.68 11.15 -1.25
CA GLY A 80 20.59 12.30 -1.20
C GLY A 80 20.15 13.48 -2.08
N ALA A 81 19.31 13.24 -3.09
CA ALA A 81 18.89 14.21 -4.08
C ALA A 81 17.39 14.59 -4.04
N ALA A 82 16.60 13.95 -3.18
CA ALA A 82 15.15 14.13 -3.21
C ALA A 82 14.66 15.17 -2.20
N PRO A 83 14.15 16.33 -2.65
CA PRO A 83 13.55 17.34 -1.77
C PRO A 83 12.18 16.95 -1.19
N PHE A 84 11.74 15.69 -1.37
CA PHE A 84 10.36 15.26 -1.16
C PHE A 84 10.08 14.57 0.17
N THR A 85 11.06 14.42 1.02
CA THR A 85 10.84 13.82 2.33
C THR A 85 10.46 14.89 3.33
N LYS A 86 9.17 15.19 3.42
CA LYS A 86 8.61 15.80 4.64
C LYS A 86 8.57 14.75 5.74
N GLY A 87 9.71 14.22 6.12
CA GLY A 87 9.86 13.19 7.12
C GLY A 87 11.11 12.35 6.89
N ARG A 88 11.73 11.86 7.94
CA ARG A 88 12.90 10.97 7.86
C ARG A 88 12.38 9.58 7.54
N LYS A 89 12.67 9.06 6.33
CA LYS A 89 12.39 7.65 6.05
C LYS A 89 13.23 6.76 6.95
N PRO A 90 12.66 5.66 7.48
CA PRO A 90 13.39 4.71 8.28
C PRO A 90 14.65 4.19 7.57
N ASP A 91 15.70 3.89 8.33
CA ASP A 91 16.99 3.49 7.78
C ASP A 91 16.97 2.14 7.06
N PHE A 92 15.99 1.29 7.39
CA PHE A 92 15.77 -0.02 6.76
C PHE A 92 15.06 0.05 5.40
N HIS A 93 14.44 1.18 5.06
CA HIS A 93 13.69 1.29 3.81
C HIS A 93 14.64 1.37 2.61
N THR A 94 14.60 0.37 1.72
CA THR A 94 15.25 0.44 0.42
C THR A 94 14.22 0.62 -0.69
N PRO A 95 14.43 1.54 -1.63
CA PRO A 95 13.54 1.69 -2.79
C PRO A 95 13.37 0.41 -3.61
N LEU A 96 14.36 -0.48 -3.58
CA LEU A 96 14.33 -1.76 -4.31
C LEU A 96 13.25 -2.72 -3.77
N ASP A 97 12.99 -2.69 -2.46
CA ASP A 97 11.95 -3.51 -1.85
C ASP A 97 10.56 -3.20 -2.43
N ASN A 98 10.29 -1.94 -2.72
CA ASN A 98 8.99 -1.53 -3.25
C ASN A 98 8.69 -2.15 -4.63
N PHE A 99 9.72 -2.42 -5.44
CA PHE A 99 9.54 -3.11 -6.72
C PHE A 99 9.13 -4.58 -6.57
N CYS A 100 9.33 -5.20 -5.40
CA CYS A 100 8.84 -6.55 -5.13
C CYS A 100 7.30 -6.64 -5.23
N LYS A 101 6.57 -5.54 -5.11
CA LYS A 101 5.13 -5.45 -5.37
C LYS A 101 4.75 -5.97 -6.77
N LEU A 102 5.64 -5.83 -7.77
CA LEU A 102 5.42 -6.32 -9.12
C LEU A 102 5.39 -7.85 -9.21
N ARG A 103 5.87 -8.57 -8.18
CA ARG A 103 5.73 -10.03 -8.07
C ARG A 103 4.26 -10.48 -8.00
N LEU A 104 3.33 -9.56 -7.73
CA LEU A 104 1.90 -9.82 -7.83
C LEU A 104 1.52 -10.41 -9.21
N TRP A 105 2.11 -9.91 -10.30
CA TRP A 105 1.81 -10.42 -11.64
C TRP A 105 2.25 -11.87 -11.88
N GLN A 106 3.04 -12.46 -10.99
CA GLN A 106 3.43 -13.87 -11.03
C GLN A 106 2.42 -14.80 -10.33
N LEU A 107 1.40 -14.27 -9.63
CA LEU A 107 0.35 -15.03 -8.96
C LEU A 107 -0.72 -15.49 -9.96
N THR A 108 -0.32 -16.19 -11.02
CA THR A 108 -1.15 -16.54 -12.19
C THR A 108 -2.28 -17.52 -11.90
N GLU A 109 -2.35 -18.06 -10.69
CA GLU A 109 -3.48 -18.85 -10.17
C GLU A 109 -4.70 -17.99 -9.83
N TYR A 110 -4.55 -16.67 -9.69
CA TYR A 110 -5.63 -15.72 -9.47
C TYR A 110 -6.03 -15.02 -10.77
N GLU A 111 -7.32 -14.81 -10.95
CA GLU A 111 -7.85 -14.07 -12.09
C GLU A 111 -7.69 -12.55 -11.92
N THR A 112 -7.98 -12.07 -10.70
CA THR A 112 -7.85 -10.66 -10.35
C THR A 112 -7.27 -10.53 -8.96
N CYS A 113 -6.30 -9.65 -8.82
CA CYS A 113 -5.73 -9.26 -7.54
C CYS A 113 -6.00 -7.77 -7.26
N VAL A 114 -6.33 -7.47 -6.01
CA VAL A 114 -6.35 -6.10 -5.49
C VAL A 114 -5.17 -5.93 -4.55
N PHE A 115 -4.19 -5.14 -4.97
CA PHE A 115 -3.05 -4.80 -4.13
C PHE A 115 -3.45 -3.71 -3.13
N ILE A 116 -2.99 -3.86 -1.89
CA ILE A 116 -3.17 -2.86 -0.82
C ILE A 116 -1.86 -2.77 -0.03
N ASP A 117 -1.29 -1.57 0.11
CA ASP A 117 -0.08 -1.37 0.90
C ASP A 117 -0.29 -1.80 2.37
N ALA A 118 0.73 -2.39 2.99
CA ALA A 118 0.65 -2.95 4.34
C ALA A 118 0.36 -1.91 5.44
N ASP A 119 0.57 -0.63 5.14
CA ASP A 119 0.25 0.50 6.02
C ASP A 119 -1.14 1.09 5.75
N ALA A 120 -2.11 0.23 5.43
CA ALA A 120 -3.49 0.61 5.19
C ALA A 120 -4.48 -0.20 6.05
N LEU A 121 -5.72 0.29 6.14
CA LEU A 121 -6.86 -0.41 6.72
C LEU A 121 -8.01 -0.43 5.72
N VAL A 122 -8.69 -1.56 5.63
CA VAL A 122 -9.94 -1.70 4.87
C VAL A 122 -11.11 -1.47 5.81
N LEU A 123 -11.91 -0.45 5.53
CA LEU A 123 -13.04 -0.06 6.37
C LEU A 123 -14.40 -0.50 5.82
N LYS A 124 -14.43 -0.98 4.56
CA LYS A 124 -15.64 -1.44 3.86
C LYS A 124 -15.32 -2.61 2.94
N PRO A 125 -16.31 -3.45 2.57
CA PRO A 125 -16.13 -4.50 1.58
C PRO A 125 -15.60 -3.95 0.25
N LEU A 126 -14.53 -4.55 -0.26
CA LEU A 126 -13.84 -4.15 -1.50
C LEU A 126 -14.02 -5.17 -2.63
N ASP A 127 -14.79 -6.25 -2.45
CA ASP A 127 -14.92 -7.35 -3.42
C ASP A 127 -15.37 -6.88 -4.81
N LYS A 128 -16.09 -5.76 -4.87
CA LYS A 128 -16.46 -5.13 -6.15
C LYS A 128 -15.24 -4.75 -7.00
N LEU A 129 -14.07 -4.51 -6.40
CA LEU A 129 -12.87 -4.14 -7.13
C LEU A 129 -12.37 -5.29 -8.02
N PHE A 130 -12.68 -6.54 -7.68
CA PHE A 130 -12.33 -7.68 -8.53
C PHE A 130 -13.02 -7.66 -9.92
N SER A 131 -14.07 -6.86 -10.08
CA SER A 131 -14.73 -6.66 -11.37
C SER A 131 -14.20 -5.47 -12.18
N TYR A 132 -13.26 -4.69 -11.60
CA TYR A 132 -12.66 -3.54 -12.29
C TYR A 132 -11.60 -4.00 -13.30
N PRO A 133 -11.38 -3.23 -14.36
CA PRO A 133 -10.35 -3.55 -15.35
C PRO A 133 -8.94 -3.37 -14.79
N GLU A 134 -7.99 -4.11 -15.34
CA GLU A 134 -6.58 -3.79 -15.17
C GLU A 134 -6.24 -2.56 -16.05
N PHE A 135 -5.56 -1.59 -15.62
CA PHE A 135 -5.04 -1.22 -14.31
C PHE A 135 -5.94 -0.14 -13.73
N SER A 136 -6.52 -0.41 -12.56
CA SER A 136 -7.35 0.59 -11.86
C SER A 136 -6.63 1.01 -10.57
N ALA A 137 -6.51 2.31 -10.32
CA ALA A 137 -5.87 2.85 -9.11
C ALA A 137 -6.55 4.14 -8.65
N ALA A 138 -6.42 4.49 -7.37
CA ALA A 138 -6.93 5.75 -6.86
C ALA A 138 -5.97 6.93 -7.17
N PRO A 139 -6.47 8.16 -7.29
CA PRO A 139 -5.64 9.32 -7.52
C PRO A 139 -4.74 9.65 -6.32
N ASN A 140 -3.59 10.27 -6.61
CA ASN A 140 -2.61 10.67 -5.60
C ASN A 140 -2.98 12.00 -4.96
N VAL A 141 -3.85 11.98 -3.95
CA VAL A 141 -4.38 13.19 -3.29
C VAL A 141 -4.01 13.19 -1.81
N TYR A 142 -3.15 14.11 -1.37
CA TYR A 142 -2.76 14.21 0.05
C TYR A 142 -2.46 15.63 0.56
N GLU A 143 -1.93 16.55 -0.26
CA GLU A 143 -1.70 17.96 0.13
C GLU A 143 -2.73 18.90 -0.48
N ASN A 144 -3.08 18.66 -1.72
CA ASN A 144 -4.06 19.39 -2.51
C ASN A 144 -4.44 18.56 -3.75
N LEU A 145 -5.24 19.11 -4.64
CA LEU A 145 -5.71 18.42 -5.84
C LEU A 145 -4.75 18.50 -7.04
N SER A 146 -3.55 19.09 -6.91
CA SER A 146 -2.63 19.24 -8.05
C SER A 146 -2.18 17.92 -8.65
N ASP A 147 -2.04 16.87 -7.84
CA ASP A 147 -1.62 15.54 -8.25
C ASP A 147 -2.81 14.58 -8.52
N PHE A 148 -4.04 15.11 -8.60
CA PHE A 148 -5.25 14.31 -8.84
C PHE A 148 -5.19 13.51 -10.16
N HIS A 149 -4.48 14.01 -11.16
CA HIS A 149 -4.28 13.36 -12.44
C HIS A 149 -3.25 12.22 -12.40
N ARG A 150 -2.57 12.04 -11.27
CA ARG A 150 -1.59 10.98 -11.04
C ARG A 150 -2.18 9.89 -10.18
N LEU A 151 -1.76 8.65 -10.42
CA LEU A 151 -2.16 7.52 -9.55
C LEU A 151 -1.34 7.47 -8.26
N ASN A 152 -1.90 6.81 -7.24
CA ASN A 152 -1.18 6.34 -6.07
C ASN A 152 -1.17 4.80 -6.07
N SER A 153 0.01 4.20 -5.96
CA SER A 153 0.20 2.74 -6.03
C SER A 153 -0.11 1.98 -4.73
N GLY A 154 -0.68 2.66 -3.74
CA GLY A 154 -1.07 2.02 -2.47
C GLY A 154 -2.30 1.14 -2.55
N VAL A 155 -3.18 1.37 -3.55
CA VAL A 155 -4.32 0.50 -3.88
C VAL A 155 -4.48 0.45 -5.38
N PHE A 156 -4.42 -0.76 -5.95
CA PHE A 156 -4.68 -0.95 -7.37
C PHE A 156 -5.24 -2.35 -7.69
N VAL A 157 -5.88 -2.45 -8.85
CA VAL A 157 -6.40 -3.70 -9.41
C VAL A 157 -5.49 -4.16 -10.53
N ALA A 158 -5.08 -5.43 -10.48
CA ALA A 158 -4.22 -6.06 -11.47
C ALA A 158 -4.74 -7.45 -11.86
N LYS A 159 -4.41 -7.88 -13.07
CA LYS A 159 -4.65 -9.24 -13.55
C LYS A 159 -3.31 -9.96 -13.71
N PRO A 160 -2.99 -10.93 -12.84
CA PRO A 160 -1.73 -11.66 -12.90
C PRO A 160 -1.48 -12.26 -14.30
N SER A 161 -0.28 -12.04 -14.83
CA SER A 161 0.14 -12.53 -16.16
C SER A 161 1.66 -12.58 -16.21
N ALA A 162 2.21 -13.75 -16.53
CA ALA A 162 3.65 -13.91 -16.71
C ALA A 162 4.18 -13.02 -17.86
N GLU A 163 3.42 -12.88 -18.95
CA GLU A 163 3.79 -12.00 -20.07
C GLU A 163 3.88 -10.54 -19.63
N THR A 164 2.89 -10.07 -18.84
CA THR A 164 2.90 -8.71 -18.31
C THR A 164 4.09 -8.49 -17.37
N PHE A 165 4.40 -9.48 -16.51
CA PHE A 165 5.56 -9.41 -15.65
C PHE A 165 6.88 -9.32 -16.41
N ASP A 166 7.06 -10.15 -17.45
CA ASP A 166 8.26 -10.11 -18.30
C ASP A 166 8.42 -8.77 -19.02
N ARG A 167 7.32 -8.20 -19.51
CA ARG A 167 7.31 -6.85 -20.10
C ARG A 167 7.68 -5.77 -19.09
N MET A 168 7.23 -5.88 -17.84
CA MET A 168 7.62 -4.97 -16.76
C MET A 168 9.12 -5.04 -16.48
N LEU A 169 9.69 -6.24 -16.35
CA LEU A 169 11.14 -6.41 -16.15
C LEU A 169 11.93 -5.76 -17.30
N ALA A 170 11.53 -6.01 -18.54
CA ALA A 170 12.19 -5.43 -19.72
C ALA A 170 12.09 -3.89 -19.73
N ALA A 171 10.94 -3.32 -19.32
CA ALA A 171 10.74 -1.89 -19.26
C ALA A 171 11.54 -1.21 -18.13
N LEU A 172 11.63 -1.85 -16.96
CA LEU A 172 12.39 -1.34 -15.81
C LEU A 172 13.89 -1.28 -16.11
N ASP A 173 14.42 -2.29 -16.80
CA ASP A 173 15.86 -2.46 -17.00
C ASP A 173 16.41 -1.72 -18.24
N GLN A 174 15.64 -0.79 -18.80
CA GLN A 174 16.13 0.06 -19.89
C GLN A 174 17.29 0.96 -19.39
N PRO A 175 18.37 1.12 -20.18
CA PRO A 175 19.55 1.87 -19.76
C PRO A 175 19.26 3.31 -19.29
N ASP A 176 18.30 3.97 -19.93
CA ASP A 176 17.93 5.36 -19.64
C ASP A 176 16.71 5.50 -18.73
N ALA A 177 16.12 4.40 -18.26
CA ALA A 177 14.99 4.42 -17.37
C ALA A 177 15.39 4.92 -15.97
N PHE A 178 14.65 5.90 -15.45
CA PHE A 178 14.82 6.40 -14.10
C PHE A 178 13.47 6.66 -13.41
N TRP A 179 13.13 5.82 -12.45
CA TRP A 179 11.87 5.82 -11.76
C TRP A 179 12.00 6.44 -10.36
N ARG A 180 11.79 7.75 -10.25
CA ARG A 180 12.08 8.51 -9.02
C ARG A 180 11.26 8.07 -7.80
N ARG A 181 10.00 7.71 -8.01
CA ARG A 181 9.07 7.29 -6.94
C ARG A 181 8.89 5.79 -6.94
N THR A 182 9.94 5.09 -7.32
CA THR A 182 9.96 3.64 -7.35
C THR A 182 8.80 3.05 -8.17
N ASP A 183 8.06 2.11 -7.57
CA ASP A 183 6.93 1.40 -8.17
C ASP A 183 5.82 2.32 -8.70
N GLN A 184 5.44 3.38 -7.96
CA GLN A 184 4.33 4.25 -8.36
C GLN A 184 4.60 4.95 -9.71
N THR A 185 5.76 5.56 -9.86
CA THR A 185 6.10 6.26 -11.12
C THR A 185 6.27 5.28 -12.27
N PHE A 186 6.80 4.10 -11.99
CA PHE A 186 6.89 3.03 -12.98
C PHE A 186 5.49 2.58 -13.46
N LEU A 187 4.61 2.23 -12.53
CA LEU A 187 3.26 1.76 -12.86
C LEU A 187 2.45 2.81 -13.63
N GLU A 188 2.57 4.08 -13.26
CA GLU A 188 1.92 5.19 -13.97
C GLU A 188 2.40 5.31 -15.43
N THR A 189 3.68 5.04 -15.68
CA THR A 189 4.25 5.06 -17.02
C THR A 189 3.97 3.79 -17.80
N PHE A 190 3.97 2.64 -17.14
CA PHE A 190 3.71 1.34 -17.77
C PHE A 190 2.24 1.17 -18.17
N PHE A 191 1.32 1.74 -17.37
CA PHE A 191 -0.12 1.77 -17.63
C PHE A 191 -0.61 3.21 -17.84
N PRO A 192 -0.31 3.85 -18.99
CA PRO A 192 -0.63 5.25 -19.22
C PRO A 192 -2.15 5.53 -19.25
N ASP A 193 -2.94 4.53 -19.64
CA ASP A 193 -4.41 4.59 -19.72
C ASP A 193 -5.08 3.96 -18.48
N TRP A 194 -4.50 4.12 -17.31
CA TRP A 194 -5.05 3.58 -16.07
C TRP A 194 -6.46 4.11 -15.76
N HIS A 195 -7.29 3.29 -15.12
CA HIS A 195 -8.66 3.64 -14.73
C HIS A 195 -8.69 4.24 -13.32
N GLY A 196 -9.35 5.39 -13.18
CA GLY A 196 -9.49 6.06 -11.89
C GLY A 196 -10.47 5.36 -10.95
N LEU A 197 -9.99 4.89 -9.79
CA LEU A 197 -10.85 4.55 -8.67
C LEU A 197 -11.27 5.83 -7.92
N PRO A 198 -12.41 5.83 -7.21
CA PRO A 198 -12.72 6.93 -6.29
C PRO A 198 -11.59 7.15 -5.28
N VAL A 199 -11.30 8.40 -4.93
CA VAL A 199 -10.28 8.77 -3.93
C VAL A 199 -10.45 8.03 -2.60
N PHE A 200 -11.69 7.73 -2.22
CA PHE A 200 -12.03 6.99 -1.00
C PHE A 200 -11.56 5.52 -1.00
N MET A 201 -11.15 4.98 -2.14
CA MET A 201 -10.56 3.63 -2.23
C MET A 201 -9.07 3.62 -1.87
N ASN A 202 -8.47 4.78 -1.64
CA ASN A 202 -7.12 4.94 -1.10
C ASN A 202 -7.00 6.31 -0.43
N MET A 203 -7.77 6.53 0.66
CA MET A 203 -7.79 7.79 1.39
C MET A 203 -6.50 7.96 2.18
N LEU A 204 -5.64 8.86 1.73
CA LEU A 204 -4.36 9.13 2.35
C LEU A 204 -4.55 9.94 3.65
N GLN A 205 -3.85 9.54 4.73
CA GLN A 205 -4.03 10.17 6.06
C GLN A 205 -3.79 11.69 6.06
N TYR A 206 -2.99 12.23 5.14
CA TYR A 206 -2.74 13.67 5.11
C TYR A 206 -3.94 14.49 4.62
N VAL A 207 -4.90 13.89 3.96
CA VAL A 207 -6.19 14.52 3.64
C VAL A 207 -6.91 14.95 4.93
N TRP A 208 -6.73 14.21 6.04
CA TRP A 208 -7.27 14.52 7.36
C TRP A 208 -7.08 15.98 7.79
N PHE A 209 -5.89 16.55 7.52
CA PHE A 209 -5.58 17.91 7.96
C PHE A 209 -5.29 18.90 6.81
N ASN A 210 -5.05 18.41 5.60
CA ASN A 210 -4.80 19.30 4.45
C ASN A 210 -6.09 19.64 3.70
N MET A 211 -7.04 18.71 3.66
CA MET A 211 -8.33 18.84 2.95
C MET A 211 -9.47 18.24 3.77
N PRO A 212 -9.75 18.78 4.96
CA PRO A 212 -10.72 18.21 5.91
C PRO A 212 -12.13 18.08 5.31
N ASP A 213 -12.54 18.95 4.42
CA ASP A 213 -13.85 18.92 3.75
C ASP A 213 -14.01 17.70 2.82
N LEU A 214 -12.92 17.08 2.41
CA LEU A 214 -12.93 15.85 1.61
C LEU A 214 -13.04 14.59 2.48
N TRP A 215 -12.87 14.72 3.80
CA TRP A 215 -12.90 13.57 4.71
C TRP A 215 -14.32 13.16 5.07
N ASN A 216 -14.68 11.94 4.74
CA ASN A 216 -15.94 11.35 5.11
C ASN A 216 -15.72 9.87 5.48
N TRP A 217 -15.79 9.57 6.78
CA TRP A 217 -15.61 8.21 7.30
C TRP A 217 -16.53 7.19 6.63
N GLU A 218 -17.79 7.56 6.39
CA GLU A 218 -18.76 6.65 5.77
C GLU A 218 -18.51 6.40 4.27
N SER A 219 -17.64 7.17 3.64
CA SER A 219 -17.26 6.97 2.24
C SER A 219 -15.94 6.22 2.09
N ILE A 220 -15.06 6.27 3.10
CA ILE A 220 -13.71 5.68 3.03
C ILE A 220 -13.80 4.17 2.97
N GLY A 221 -13.30 3.59 1.87
CA GLY A 221 -13.12 2.15 1.71
C GLY A 221 -11.78 1.67 2.25
N VAL A 222 -10.71 2.42 1.93
CA VAL A 222 -9.35 2.16 2.42
C VAL A 222 -8.76 3.43 3.01
N LEU A 223 -8.26 3.36 4.23
CA LEU A 223 -7.46 4.39 4.90
C LEU A 223 -6.00 4.01 4.82
N HIS A 224 -5.15 4.88 4.28
CA HIS A 224 -3.73 4.62 4.03
C HIS A 224 -2.83 5.58 4.81
N TYR A 225 -1.95 5.04 5.62
CA TYR A 225 -1.05 5.75 6.53
C TYR A 225 0.30 6.05 5.85
N GLN A 226 0.27 6.89 4.78
CA GLN A 226 1.52 7.28 4.12
C GLN A 226 2.40 8.15 5.03
N TYR A 227 3.71 8.14 4.85
CA TYR A 227 4.75 8.82 5.63
C TYR A 227 4.87 8.29 7.07
N GLU A 228 4.39 9.01 8.09
CA GLU A 228 4.42 8.57 9.49
C GLU A 228 3.50 7.36 9.69
N LYS A 229 4.00 6.36 10.38
CA LYS A 229 3.28 5.10 10.56
C LYS A 229 2.53 5.07 11.89
N PRO A 230 1.35 4.42 11.96
CA PRO A 230 0.56 4.37 13.18
C PRO A 230 1.22 3.54 14.29
N TRP A 231 2.25 2.76 13.98
CA TRP A 231 3.07 2.03 14.95
C TRP A 231 4.29 2.81 15.45
N GLU A 232 4.60 3.96 14.86
CA GLU A 232 5.66 4.85 15.31
C GLU A 232 5.13 5.69 16.49
N LYS A 233 5.69 5.46 17.72
CA LYS A 233 5.12 6.05 18.94
C LYS A 233 5.37 7.55 19.09
N ASP A 234 6.47 8.06 18.55
CA ASP A 234 6.96 9.42 18.85
C ASP A 234 7.11 10.29 17.59
N HIS A 235 6.19 10.16 16.63
CA HIS A 235 6.27 11.03 15.46
C HIS A 235 5.60 12.40 15.70
N PRO A 236 6.11 13.50 15.09
CA PRO A 236 5.70 14.87 15.40
C PRO A 236 4.21 15.18 15.16
N LYS A 237 3.50 14.31 14.41
CA LYS A 237 2.10 14.50 14.05
C LYS A 237 1.16 13.54 14.80
N ALA A 238 1.69 12.79 15.80
CA ALA A 238 0.90 11.77 16.52
C ALA A 238 -0.40 12.35 17.09
N ASP A 239 -0.33 13.52 17.74
CA ASP A 239 -1.52 14.14 18.32
C ASP A 239 -2.55 14.55 17.26
N ARG A 240 -2.12 15.07 16.12
CA ARG A 240 -3.01 15.46 15.02
C ARG A 240 -3.65 14.26 14.32
N LEU A 241 -3.00 13.11 14.34
CA LEU A 241 -3.46 11.86 13.72
C LEU A 241 -4.02 10.88 14.75
N ARG A 242 -4.20 11.29 16.01
CA ARG A 242 -4.63 10.42 17.11
C ARG A 242 -5.84 9.56 16.77
N PRO A 243 -6.95 10.10 16.21
CA PRO A 243 -8.12 9.27 15.90
C PRO A 243 -7.83 8.18 14.86
N LEU A 244 -6.93 8.46 13.90
CA LEU A 244 -6.53 7.51 12.88
C LEU A 244 -5.60 6.43 13.47
N ILE A 245 -4.68 6.84 14.34
CA ILE A 245 -3.76 5.93 15.05
C ILE A 245 -4.54 4.99 15.96
N ASP A 246 -5.48 5.53 16.75
CA ASP A 246 -6.31 4.75 17.68
C ASP A 246 -7.18 3.72 16.92
N LEU A 247 -7.70 4.10 15.76
CA LEU A 247 -8.42 3.18 14.89
C LEU A 247 -7.51 2.06 14.39
N TRP A 248 -6.29 2.37 13.93
CA TRP A 248 -5.32 1.37 13.51
C TRP A 248 -4.96 0.40 14.65
N GLN A 249 -4.71 0.94 15.86
CA GLN A 249 -4.40 0.14 17.04
C GLN A 249 -5.55 -0.81 17.39
N ALA A 250 -6.81 -0.35 17.27
CA ALA A 250 -7.96 -1.20 17.53
C ALA A 250 -8.01 -2.41 16.58
N PHE A 251 -7.68 -2.23 15.29
CA PHE A 251 -7.54 -3.34 14.35
C PHE A 251 -6.32 -4.23 14.67
N TYR A 252 -5.17 -3.61 14.96
CA TYR A 252 -3.94 -4.36 15.26
C TYR A 252 -4.06 -5.22 16.52
N GLU A 253 -4.71 -4.72 17.56
CA GLU A 253 -4.93 -5.43 18.82
C GLU A 253 -6.20 -6.29 18.84
N ASP A 254 -6.92 -6.35 17.73
CA ASP A 254 -8.21 -7.07 17.58
C ASP A 254 -9.27 -6.64 18.60
N ARG A 255 -9.30 -5.35 18.92
CA ARG A 255 -10.31 -4.74 19.79
C ARG A 255 -11.62 -4.48 19.05
N GLU A 256 -12.67 -4.12 19.79
CA GLU A 256 -13.90 -3.62 19.22
C GLU A 256 -13.64 -2.35 18.39
N ILE A 257 -14.18 -2.32 17.17
CA ILE A 257 -14.04 -1.17 16.27
C ILE A 257 -15.26 -0.27 16.46
N PRO A 258 -15.07 1.03 16.77
CA PRO A 258 -16.17 1.97 16.89
C PRO A 258 -16.90 2.13 15.55
N ALA A 259 -18.20 2.45 15.59
CA ALA A 259 -18.92 2.79 14.38
C ALA A 259 -18.26 3.98 13.68
N LEU A 260 -18.05 3.90 12.36
CA LEU A 260 -17.37 4.95 11.60
C LEU A 260 -18.06 6.32 11.75
N SER A 261 -19.38 6.34 11.92
CA SER A 261 -20.15 7.55 12.16
C SER A 261 -19.91 8.20 13.54
N SER A 262 -19.32 7.45 14.49
CA SER A 262 -18.98 7.96 15.82
C SER A 262 -17.54 8.46 15.94
N LEU A 263 -16.75 8.29 14.90
CA LEU A 263 -15.37 8.77 14.89
C LEU A 263 -15.32 10.30 14.76
N PRO A 264 -14.34 10.97 15.40
CA PRO A 264 -14.17 12.42 15.31
C PRO A 264 -14.03 12.88 13.87
N LYS A 265 -14.45 14.09 13.57
CA LYS A 265 -14.18 14.74 12.30
C LYS A 265 -12.84 15.48 12.33
N PRO A 266 -12.23 15.75 11.15
CA PRO A 266 -11.05 16.59 11.10
C PRO A 266 -11.27 17.93 11.81
N GLY A 267 -10.33 18.33 12.69
CA GLY A 267 -10.41 19.56 13.46
C GLY A 267 -11.23 19.48 14.75
N GLU A 268 -11.95 18.40 15.01
CA GLU A 268 -12.53 18.14 16.33
C GLU A 268 -11.45 17.59 17.26
N THR A 269 -11.30 18.21 18.42
CA THR A 269 -10.42 17.68 19.48
C THR A 269 -11.17 16.55 20.18
N PRO A 270 -10.53 15.40 20.43
CA PRO A 270 -11.15 14.31 21.19
C PRO A 270 -11.53 14.75 22.61
#